data_491988ebfe69bc11074855a1c961fa60
#
_entry.id   491988ebfe69bc11074855a1c961fa60
#
_cell.length_a   1.000
_cell.length_b   1.000
_cell.length_c   1.000
_cell.angle_alpha   90.00
_cell.angle_beta   90.00
_cell.angle_gamma   90.00
#
_symmetry.space_group_name_H-M   'P 1'
#
loop_
_entity.id
_entity.type
_entity.pdbx_description
1 polymer ?
#
loop_
_entity_poly.entity_id
_entity_poly.type
_entity_poly.pdbx_seq_one_letter_code
_entity_poly.pdbx_strand_id
1 'polypeptide(L)'
;MVLEKIQKENDIKKLTPEELKLLKDEIRQFLIESISVTGGHLASNLGVVELTMALHLCFNLPKDKIVWDVGHQSYTHKILTGRKDGFSSLRQYGGMSGFPKADESDCDCFNTGHSSTSISAGLGLATARQVTGDDYHVVSVIGDGALTGGMAYEALNNASSVKGNFIIVLNDNNMSISENVGGISQYLSGFRTADAYRDFKNNVMNSLNHIPIYGERMVKHIRNTKSSIKQLFIPGMFFEEMGIIYLGPVDGSDIKEMCRVFDEAKRVDGPVLVHVLTKKGAGYGPAERYPSRFHGAEPFVIETGLPKNKRTKANYTDVFSTVMKKLGERNPKVVAITAAMADGTGLRRFHRNFPDRFFDVGIAEAHATTFAAGLAKAGLIPVFAVYSSFLQRAFDQILHDVCIQNLHVIFAIDRAGLVGSDGETHQGIFDISYLSVIPNMTIMAPKNKWELSDMMKFAVAYDGPIALRYPRGAAYDGLKEIRQPIELAKSELIRKGSTVAIMALGSMVKTAVDAVKLLEAEGISATLINARFAMPFDKEAIKELPAEHSLLVTMEENVQSGGFGEHVTEYVKTNGIALEVLTVALPDCYVEHGNVEVLKKELHVDAESVAKRIIAAL
;
A
#
# COMPACT_ATOMS: atom_id res chain seq x y z
N MET A 1 10.92 31.19 -15.24
CA MET A 1 10.49 29.80 -15.56
C MET A 1 9.02 29.78 -15.88
N VAL A 2 8.58 28.89 -16.78
CA VAL A 2 7.14 28.76 -17.12
C VAL A 2 6.36 28.21 -15.92
N LEU A 3 6.98 27.32 -15.14
CA LEU A 3 6.42 26.76 -13.92
C LEU A 3 5.96 27.83 -12.92
N GLU A 4 6.62 28.99 -12.89
CA GLU A 4 6.22 30.12 -12.02
C GLU A 4 4.90 30.78 -12.43
N LYS A 5 4.39 30.48 -13.64
CA LYS A 5 3.08 30.96 -14.08
C LYS A 5 1.91 30.12 -13.55
N ILE A 6 2.21 28.96 -12.97
CA ILE A 6 1.22 28.05 -12.38
C ILE A 6 1.08 28.41 -10.89
N GLN A 7 0.04 29.16 -10.56
CA GLN A 7 -0.27 29.62 -9.20
C GLN A 7 -1.53 28.98 -8.63
N LYS A 8 -2.42 28.49 -9.50
CA LYS A 8 -3.67 27.83 -9.13
C LYS A 8 -4.14 26.87 -10.23
N GLU A 9 -5.23 26.16 -9.94
CA GLU A 9 -5.90 25.29 -10.90
C GLU A 9 -6.25 26.03 -12.19
N ASN A 10 -6.22 25.32 -13.30
CA ASN A 10 -6.49 25.78 -14.66
C ASN A 10 -5.53 26.85 -15.23
N ASP A 11 -4.50 27.29 -14.53
CA ASP A 11 -3.51 28.24 -15.08
C ASP A 11 -2.76 27.64 -16.29
N ILE A 12 -2.56 26.33 -16.32
CA ILE A 12 -1.95 25.64 -17.47
C ILE A 12 -2.66 25.92 -18.82
N LYS A 13 -3.97 26.19 -18.78
CA LYS A 13 -4.78 26.48 -19.98
C LYS A 13 -4.48 27.85 -20.62
N LYS A 14 -3.77 28.70 -19.89
CA LYS A 14 -3.38 30.05 -20.37
C LYS A 14 -2.02 30.02 -21.09
N LEU A 15 -1.31 28.89 -21.06
CA LEU A 15 0.02 28.75 -21.64
C LEU A 15 -0.03 28.52 -23.14
N THR A 16 0.98 29.04 -23.84
CA THR A 16 1.18 28.77 -25.26
C THR A 16 1.71 27.34 -25.49
N PRO A 17 1.57 26.79 -26.73
CA PRO A 17 2.13 25.48 -27.04
C PRO A 17 3.65 25.36 -26.81
N GLU A 18 4.39 26.44 -27.01
CA GLU A 18 5.84 26.52 -26.74
C GLU A 18 6.12 26.45 -25.23
N GLU A 19 5.34 27.15 -24.44
CA GLU A 19 5.45 27.13 -22.97
C GLU A 19 5.08 25.74 -22.41
N LEU A 20 4.09 25.05 -22.96
CA LEU A 20 3.74 23.70 -22.55
C LEU A 20 4.89 22.70 -22.77
N LYS A 21 5.66 22.86 -23.85
CA LYS A 21 6.87 22.04 -24.10
C LYS A 21 7.95 22.27 -23.06
N LEU A 22 8.12 23.49 -22.58
CA LEU A 22 9.09 23.84 -21.54
C LEU A 22 8.59 23.38 -20.17
N LEU A 23 7.31 23.55 -19.89
CA LEU A 23 6.71 23.25 -18.59
C LEU A 23 6.93 21.80 -18.16
N LYS A 24 6.77 20.83 -19.08
CA LYS A 24 6.98 19.41 -18.76
C LYS A 24 8.38 19.11 -18.25
N ASP A 25 9.38 19.74 -18.85
CA ASP A 25 10.79 19.55 -18.47
C ASP A 25 11.08 20.27 -17.13
N GLU A 26 10.52 21.47 -16.93
CA GLU A 26 10.62 22.20 -15.66
C GLU A 26 9.94 21.43 -14.52
N ILE A 27 8.76 20.80 -14.72
CA ILE A 27 8.10 19.96 -13.73
C ILE A 27 8.97 18.75 -13.39
N ARG A 28 9.56 18.06 -14.37
CA ARG A 28 10.44 16.92 -14.12
C ARG A 28 11.65 17.31 -13.29
N GLN A 29 12.31 18.40 -13.67
CA GLN A 29 13.47 18.90 -12.93
C GLN A 29 13.09 19.25 -11.49
N PHE A 30 12.01 19.97 -11.30
CA PHE A 30 11.48 20.32 -9.98
C PHE A 30 11.18 19.09 -9.11
N LEU A 31 10.54 18.05 -9.69
CA LEU A 31 10.27 16.79 -8.99
C LEU A 31 11.54 16.06 -8.56
N ILE A 32 12.54 15.98 -9.47
CA ILE A 32 13.83 15.34 -9.16
C ILE A 32 14.52 16.07 -8.01
N GLU A 33 14.62 17.39 -8.08
CA GLU A 33 15.26 18.23 -7.05
C GLU A 33 14.54 18.10 -5.71
N SER A 34 13.23 18.30 -5.68
CA SER A 34 12.44 18.24 -4.44
C SER A 34 12.50 16.86 -3.78
N ILE A 35 12.25 15.79 -4.55
CA ILE A 35 12.22 14.43 -3.99
C ILE A 35 13.63 13.93 -3.63
N SER A 36 14.69 14.46 -4.25
CA SER A 36 16.07 14.16 -3.85
C SER A 36 16.36 14.60 -2.39
N VAL A 37 15.58 15.55 -1.86
CA VAL A 37 15.72 16.09 -0.50
C VAL A 37 14.70 15.45 0.45
N THR A 38 13.43 15.42 0.08
CA THR A 38 12.34 14.96 0.97
C THR A 38 12.13 13.44 0.93
N GLY A 39 12.57 12.76 -0.15
CA GLY A 39 12.10 11.44 -0.50
C GLY A 39 10.68 11.49 -1.08
N GLY A 40 10.20 10.36 -1.63
CA GLY A 40 8.85 10.28 -2.19
C GLY A 40 8.73 9.36 -3.41
N HIS A 41 7.60 9.45 -4.10
CA HIS A 41 7.24 8.59 -5.23
C HIS A 41 7.72 9.19 -6.56
N LEU A 42 9.03 9.10 -6.86
CA LEU A 42 9.61 9.78 -8.02
C LEU A 42 9.25 9.11 -9.35
N ALA A 43 9.52 7.80 -9.49
CA ALA A 43 9.40 7.13 -10.79
C ALA A 43 7.98 7.14 -11.35
N SER A 44 6.98 6.97 -10.49
CA SER A 44 5.56 7.01 -10.86
C SER A 44 5.14 8.40 -11.36
N ASN A 45 5.62 9.45 -10.71
CA ASN A 45 5.32 10.83 -11.08
C ASN A 45 5.99 11.26 -12.39
N LEU A 46 7.27 10.92 -12.56
CA LEU A 46 7.99 11.23 -13.81
C LEU A 46 7.34 10.60 -15.04
N GLY A 47 6.73 9.43 -14.88
CA GLY A 47 6.07 8.72 -15.96
C GLY A 47 4.75 9.33 -16.43
N VAL A 48 4.12 10.18 -15.64
CA VAL A 48 2.76 10.71 -15.90
C VAL A 48 2.71 12.23 -16.02
N VAL A 49 3.83 12.91 -16.20
CA VAL A 49 3.87 14.38 -16.30
C VAL A 49 2.97 14.85 -17.45
N GLU A 50 3.19 14.35 -18.67
CA GLU A 50 2.41 14.74 -19.85
C GLU A 50 0.94 14.29 -19.74
N LEU A 51 0.68 13.08 -19.22
CA LEU A 51 -0.68 12.60 -18.99
C LEU A 51 -1.44 13.55 -18.04
N THR A 52 -0.81 13.95 -16.94
CA THR A 52 -1.41 14.86 -15.97
C THR A 52 -1.63 16.24 -16.59
N MET A 53 -0.67 16.76 -17.37
CA MET A 53 -0.82 18.01 -18.10
C MET A 53 -2.00 17.95 -19.08
N ALA A 54 -2.14 16.86 -19.84
CA ALA A 54 -3.25 16.67 -20.77
C ALA A 54 -4.61 16.64 -20.06
N LEU A 55 -4.70 15.96 -18.92
CA LEU A 55 -5.91 15.96 -18.07
C LEU A 55 -6.27 17.38 -17.61
N HIS A 56 -5.31 18.16 -17.12
CA HIS A 56 -5.53 19.54 -16.68
C HIS A 56 -5.83 20.52 -17.81
N LEU A 57 -5.39 20.23 -19.04
CA LEU A 57 -5.78 21.01 -20.23
C LEU A 57 -7.22 20.73 -20.65
N CYS A 58 -7.65 19.46 -20.54
CA CYS A 58 -8.95 19.02 -21.03
C CYS A 58 -10.10 19.17 -20.01
N PHE A 59 -9.84 19.07 -18.72
CA PHE A 59 -10.85 19.12 -17.66
C PHE A 59 -10.74 20.38 -16.80
N ASN A 60 -11.85 20.85 -16.23
CA ASN A 60 -11.93 22.08 -15.43
C ASN A 60 -12.03 21.73 -13.95
N LEU A 61 -10.94 21.83 -13.22
CA LEU A 61 -10.95 21.60 -11.79
C LEU A 61 -11.32 22.87 -11.01
N PRO A 62 -11.99 22.77 -9.85
CA PRO A 62 -12.48 21.54 -9.20
C PRO A 62 -13.88 21.07 -9.69
N LYS A 63 -14.47 21.70 -10.73
CA LYS A 63 -15.79 21.32 -11.27
C LYS A 63 -15.77 19.85 -11.71
N ASP A 64 -14.88 19.50 -12.64
CA ASP A 64 -14.67 18.13 -13.09
C ASP A 64 -13.92 17.34 -12.01
N LYS A 65 -14.16 16.04 -11.92
CA LYS A 65 -13.64 15.17 -10.86
C LYS A 65 -12.60 14.20 -11.42
N ILE A 66 -11.37 14.24 -10.89
CA ILE A 66 -10.31 13.28 -11.23
C ILE A 66 -9.99 12.45 -10.00
N VAL A 67 -10.25 11.14 -10.06
CA VAL A 67 -9.93 10.18 -9.01
C VAL A 67 -8.63 9.45 -9.40
N TRP A 68 -7.58 9.64 -8.62
CA TRP A 68 -6.29 8.99 -8.81
C TRP A 68 -6.25 7.65 -8.08
N ASP A 69 -6.10 6.53 -8.79
CA ASP A 69 -5.90 5.21 -8.15
C ASP A 69 -4.56 5.18 -7.43
N VAL A 70 -4.52 4.67 -6.19
CA VAL A 70 -3.38 4.81 -5.28
C VAL A 70 -3.08 6.28 -4.95
N GLY A 71 -2.90 7.12 -5.96
CA GLY A 71 -2.62 8.54 -5.81
C GLY A 71 -1.14 8.90 -5.63
N HIS A 72 -0.24 7.92 -5.56
CA HIS A 72 1.21 8.16 -5.44
C HIS A 72 1.83 8.85 -6.68
N GLN A 73 1.13 8.91 -7.80
CA GLN A 73 1.50 9.58 -9.05
C GLN A 73 0.90 11.00 -9.19
N SER A 74 0.37 11.59 -8.11
CA SER A 74 -0.38 12.86 -8.16
C SER A 74 0.46 14.12 -7.96
N TYR A 75 1.80 14.05 -7.91
CA TYR A 75 2.62 15.22 -7.61
C TYR A 75 2.52 16.30 -8.69
N THR A 76 2.48 15.93 -9.95
CA THR A 76 2.22 16.88 -11.05
C THR A 76 0.84 17.53 -10.91
N HIS A 77 -0.19 16.79 -10.47
CA HIS A 77 -1.50 17.34 -10.15
C HIS A 77 -1.42 18.38 -9.02
N LYS A 78 -0.70 18.08 -7.94
CA LYS A 78 -0.47 19.05 -6.84
C LYS A 78 0.24 20.32 -7.34
N ILE A 79 1.24 20.20 -8.20
CA ILE A 79 1.92 21.34 -8.82
C ILE A 79 0.93 22.17 -9.65
N LEU A 80 0.16 21.53 -10.53
CA LEU A 80 -0.77 22.21 -11.45
C LEU A 80 -2.01 22.78 -10.75
N THR A 81 -2.20 22.48 -9.47
CA THR A 81 -3.24 23.08 -8.62
C THR A 81 -2.66 24.10 -7.63
N GLY A 82 -1.45 24.63 -7.88
CA GLY A 82 -0.84 25.73 -7.13
C GLY A 82 -0.13 25.34 -5.84
N ARG A 83 0.10 24.04 -5.58
CA ARG A 83 0.72 23.57 -4.33
C ARG A 83 2.23 23.32 -4.42
N LYS A 84 2.91 23.95 -5.41
CA LYS A 84 4.36 23.76 -5.63
C LYS A 84 5.19 24.03 -4.36
N ASP A 85 4.88 25.08 -3.62
CA ASP A 85 5.66 25.49 -2.46
C ASP A 85 5.58 24.47 -1.29
N GLY A 86 4.51 23.69 -1.21
CA GLY A 86 4.34 22.61 -0.24
C GLY A 86 5.34 21.45 -0.38
N PHE A 87 6.06 21.35 -1.51
CA PHE A 87 7.03 20.28 -1.73
C PHE A 87 8.23 20.31 -0.80
N SER A 88 8.55 21.48 -0.20
CA SER A 88 9.60 21.59 0.82
C SER A 88 9.29 20.79 2.10
N SER A 89 8.01 20.56 2.40
CA SER A 89 7.52 19.79 3.54
C SER A 89 6.77 18.49 3.14
N LEU A 90 6.97 18.03 1.90
CA LEU A 90 6.31 16.84 1.39
C LEU A 90 6.59 15.63 2.28
N ARG A 91 5.52 14.96 2.75
CA ARG A 91 5.57 13.75 3.60
C ARG A 91 6.22 13.96 4.97
N GLN A 92 6.33 15.21 5.43
CA GLN A 92 6.79 15.56 6.77
C GLN A 92 5.58 15.90 7.66
N TYR A 93 5.69 15.67 8.96
CA TYR A 93 4.62 15.96 9.92
C TYR A 93 4.16 17.41 9.81
N GLY A 94 2.84 17.62 9.72
CA GLY A 94 2.24 18.94 9.48
C GLY A 94 2.50 19.53 8.09
N GLY A 95 3.11 18.80 7.18
CA GLY A 95 3.38 19.21 5.80
C GLY A 95 2.43 18.60 4.78
N MET A 96 2.78 18.72 3.49
CA MET A 96 1.97 18.22 2.38
C MET A 96 2.01 16.69 2.29
N SER A 97 0.85 16.06 2.10
CA SER A 97 0.70 14.61 1.89
C SER A 97 1.34 14.13 0.60
N GLY A 98 1.85 12.89 0.60
CA GLY A 98 2.32 12.19 -0.60
C GLY A 98 1.21 11.61 -1.48
N PHE A 99 -0.07 11.81 -1.11
CA PHE A 99 -1.26 11.34 -1.81
C PHE A 99 -2.28 12.47 -1.96
N PRO A 100 -3.30 12.35 -2.84
CA PRO A 100 -4.43 13.28 -2.86
C PRO A 100 -5.11 13.33 -1.50
N LYS A 101 -5.40 14.54 -1.02
CA LYS A 101 -6.07 14.77 0.26
C LYS A 101 -7.05 15.93 0.11
N ALA A 102 -8.34 15.67 0.31
CA ALA A 102 -9.42 16.65 0.14
C ALA A 102 -9.26 17.87 1.05
N ASP A 103 -8.67 17.69 2.24
CA ASP A 103 -8.38 18.78 3.17
C ASP A 103 -7.26 19.72 2.66
N GLU A 104 -6.46 19.30 1.69
CA GLU A 104 -5.41 20.13 1.09
C GLU A 104 -5.90 20.98 -0.09
N SER A 105 -6.91 20.49 -0.82
CA SER A 105 -7.42 21.17 -2.02
C SER A 105 -8.76 20.60 -2.49
N ASP A 106 -9.69 21.47 -2.88
CA ASP A 106 -10.95 21.09 -3.55
C ASP A 106 -10.74 20.32 -4.87
N CYS A 107 -9.53 20.38 -5.43
CA CYS A 107 -9.16 19.63 -6.62
C CYS A 107 -8.88 18.14 -6.33
N ASP A 108 -8.64 17.78 -5.07
CA ASP A 108 -8.47 16.39 -4.61
C ASP A 108 -9.85 15.84 -4.20
N CYS A 109 -10.67 15.48 -5.19
CA CYS A 109 -12.08 15.11 -4.96
C CYS A 109 -12.28 13.81 -4.16
N PHE A 110 -11.24 13.01 -3.94
CA PHE A 110 -11.29 11.75 -3.20
C PHE A 110 -9.92 11.40 -2.60
N ASN A 111 -9.88 11.11 -1.30
CA ASN A 111 -8.66 10.65 -0.64
C ASN A 111 -8.30 9.24 -1.12
N THR A 112 -7.07 9.04 -1.57
CA THR A 112 -6.59 7.75 -2.03
C THR A 112 -5.27 7.37 -1.35
N GLY A 113 -4.86 6.13 -1.50
CA GLY A 113 -3.63 5.55 -0.91
C GLY A 113 -3.51 4.07 -1.27
N HIS A 114 -4.62 3.33 -1.18
CA HIS A 114 -4.72 1.94 -1.61
C HIS A 114 -5.16 1.83 -3.06
N SER A 115 -4.73 0.77 -3.74
CA SER A 115 -5.01 0.52 -5.16
C SER A 115 -6.45 0.06 -5.44
N SER A 116 -6.84 0.12 -6.71
CA SER A 116 -8.03 -0.51 -7.29
C SER A 116 -9.38 0.10 -6.86
N THR A 117 -9.38 1.29 -6.24
CA THR A 117 -10.58 1.94 -5.73
C THR A 117 -11.13 3.02 -6.66
N SER A 118 -10.31 3.55 -7.59
CA SER A 118 -10.63 4.72 -8.39
C SER A 118 -11.84 4.54 -9.31
N ILE A 119 -12.00 3.36 -9.92
CA ILE A 119 -13.14 3.09 -10.81
C ILE A 119 -14.42 3.07 -9.99
N SER A 120 -14.45 2.37 -8.84
CA SER A 120 -15.63 2.34 -7.96
C SER A 120 -16.01 3.73 -7.46
N ALA A 121 -15.04 4.52 -6.98
CA ALA A 121 -15.28 5.89 -6.52
C ALA A 121 -15.77 6.79 -7.66
N GLY A 122 -15.16 6.67 -8.84
CA GLY A 122 -15.59 7.40 -10.04
C GLY A 122 -16.99 7.03 -10.50
N LEU A 123 -17.36 5.73 -10.46
CA LEU A 123 -18.74 5.29 -10.73
C LEU A 123 -19.73 5.92 -9.75
N GLY A 124 -19.39 5.97 -8.47
CA GLY A 124 -20.20 6.64 -7.46
C GLY A 124 -20.42 8.11 -7.79
N LEU A 125 -19.35 8.84 -8.15
CA LEU A 125 -19.43 10.25 -8.56
C LEU A 125 -20.23 10.44 -9.86
N ALA A 126 -20.06 9.58 -10.85
CA ALA A 126 -20.82 9.62 -12.10
C ALA A 126 -22.32 9.34 -11.86
N THR A 127 -22.63 8.41 -10.97
CA THR A 127 -24.02 8.12 -10.56
C THR A 127 -24.61 9.29 -9.77
N ALA A 128 -23.86 9.89 -8.84
CA ALA A 128 -24.31 11.07 -8.10
C ALA A 128 -24.67 12.21 -9.04
N ARG A 129 -23.81 12.52 -10.03
CA ARG A 129 -24.09 13.50 -11.08
C ARG A 129 -25.41 13.27 -11.79
N GLN A 130 -25.75 12.00 -12.09
CA GLN A 130 -27.03 11.67 -12.75
C GLN A 130 -28.23 11.95 -11.82
N VAL A 131 -28.11 11.59 -10.54
CA VAL A 131 -29.17 11.76 -9.57
C VAL A 131 -29.43 13.25 -9.26
N THR A 132 -28.35 14.05 -9.16
CA THR A 132 -28.44 15.49 -8.87
C THR A 132 -28.73 16.33 -10.10
N GLY A 133 -28.51 15.81 -11.32
CA GLY A 133 -28.64 16.57 -12.57
C GLY A 133 -27.50 17.54 -12.82
N ASP A 134 -26.34 17.33 -12.16
CA ASP A 134 -25.15 18.16 -12.32
C ASP A 134 -24.47 17.94 -13.67
N ASP A 135 -23.64 18.93 -14.07
CA ASP A 135 -22.90 18.94 -15.34
C ASP A 135 -21.39 19.01 -15.04
N TYR A 136 -20.75 17.88 -14.72
CA TYR A 136 -19.31 17.73 -14.60
C TYR A 136 -18.84 16.40 -15.18
N HIS A 137 -17.59 16.35 -15.63
CA HIS A 137 -16.97 15.09 -16.07
C HIS A 137 -16.36 14.36 -14.87
N VAL A 138 -16.35 13.01 -14.97
CA VAL A 138 -15.67 12.15 -13.98
C VAL A 138 -14.62 11.32 -14.70
N VAL A 139 -13.40 11.37 -14.19
CA VAL A 139 -12.24 10.66 -14.72
C VAL A 139 -11.61 9.82 -13.61
N SER A 140 -11.50 8.52 -13.82
CA SER A 140 -10.72 7.62 -12.93
C SER A 140 -9.41 7.27 -13.61
N VAL A 141 -8.28 7.59 -12.99
CA VAL A 141 -6.93 7.27 -13.50
C VAL A 141 -6.41 6.06 -12.75
N ILE A 142 -6.31 4.92 -13.42
CA ILE A 142 -5.87 3.65 -12.83
C ILE A 142 -4.59 3.14 -13.52
N GLY A 143 -3.63 2.64 -12.74
CA GLY A 143 -2.46 1.95 -13.27
C GLY A 143 -2.75 0.50 -13.67
N ASP A 144 -2.00 -0.02 -14.62
CA ASP A 144 -2.09 -1.41 -15.07
C ASP A 144 -1.85 -2.43 -13.94
N GLY A 145 -0.98 -2.12 -12.98
CA GLY A 145 -0.82 -2.92 -11.76
C GLY A 145 -2.07 -2.92 -10.87
N ALA A 146 -2.67 -1.74 -10.64
CA ALA A 146 -3.88 -1.62 -9.84
C ALA A 146 -5.11 -2.28 -10.50
N LEU A 147 -5.10 -2.39 -11.83
CA LEU A 147 -6.14 -3.12 -12.58
C LEU A 147 -6.14 -4.63 -12.29
N THR A 148 -5.09 -5.19 -11.68
CA THR A 148 -5.07 -6.61 -11.28
C THR A 148 -5.89 -6.90 -10.01
N GLY A 149 -6.33 -5.89 -9.29
CA GLY A 149 -7.13 -6.04 -8.07
C GLY A 149 -8.59 -6.40 -8.33
N GLY A 150 -9.18 -7.27 -7.51
CA GLY A 150 -10.55 -7.75 -7.67
C GLY A 150 -11.59 -6.63 -7.72
N MET A 151 -11.49 -5.62 -6.86
CA MET A 151 -12.40 -4.48 -6.85
C MET A 151 -12.45 -3.72 -8.18
N ALA A 152 -11.31 -3.64 -8.91
CA ALA A 152 -11.30 -3.03 -10.25
C ALA A 152 -12.19 -3.80 -11.24
N TYR A 153 -12.19 -5.15 -11.18
CA TYR A 153 -13.07 -5.98 -12.01
C TYR A 153 -14.53 -5.85 -11.61
N GLU A 154 -14.82 -5.81 -10.31
CA GLU A 154 -16.18 -5.57 -9.81
C GLU A 154 -16.71 -4.23 -10.33
N ALA A 155 -15.88 -3.19 -10.29
CA ALA A 155 -16.22 -1.87 -10.80
C ALA A 155 -16.40 -1.87 -12.33
N LEU A 156 -15.51 -2.50 -13.10
CA LEU A 156 -15.64 -2.62 -14.55
C LEU A 156 -16.92 -3.38 -14.93
N ASN A 157 -17.25 -4.46 -14.22
CA ASN A 157 -18.49 -5.19 -14.44
C ASN A 157 -19.74 -4.32 -14.21
N ASN A 158 -19.69 -3.42 -13.23
CA ASN A 158 -20.79 -2.49 -12.96
C ASN A 158 -20.78 -1.25 -13.86
N ALA A 159 -19.65 -0.90 -14.45
CA ALA A 159 -19.51 0.30 -15.30
C ALA A 159 -20.47 0.29 -16.49
N SER A 160 -20.73 -0.89 -17.08
CA SER A 160 -21.67 -1.06 -18.18
C SER A 160 -23.10 -0.63 -17.88
N SER A 161 -23.47 -0.53 -16.60
CA SER A 161 -24.81 -0.13 -16.16
C SER A 161 -24.98 1.38 -15.98
N VAL A 162 -23.87 2.15 -16.02
CA VAL A 162 -23.89 3.61 -15.83
C VAL A 162 -24.39 4.28 -17.11
N LYS A 163 -25.37 5.15 -16.97
CA LYS A 163 -25.84 6.02 -18.04
C LYS A 163 -25.03 7.32 -18.05
N GLY A 164 -24.71 7.80 -19.24
CA GLY A 164 -23.92 9.02 -19.43
C GLY A 164 -22.42 8.79 -19.29
N ASN A 165 -21.66 9.85 -19.56
CA ASN A 165 -20.21 9.80 -19.69
C ASN A 165 -19.48 9.43 -18.39
N PHE A 166 -18.61 8.43 -18.45
CA PHE A 166 -17.64 8.09 -17.41
C PHE A 166 -16.32 7.68 -18.05
N ILE A 167 -15.24 8.36 -17.72
CA ILE A 167 -13.93 8.16 -18.35
C ILE A 167 -13.01 7.39 -17.41
N ILE A 168 -12.48 6.27 -17.89
CA ILE A 168 -11.44 5.48 -17.20
C ILE A 168 -10.15 5.65 -17.99
N VAL A 169 -9.11 6.19 -17.37
CA VAL A 169 -7.77 6.33 -17.98
C VAL A 169 -6.89 5.21 -17.46
N LEU A 170 -6.58 4.24 -18.31
CA LEU A 170 -5.63 3.17 -18.01
C LEU A 170 -4.22 3.67 -18.31
N ASN A 171 -3.45 3.96 -17.26
CA ASN A 171 -2.03 4.31 -17.34
C ASN A 171 -1.19 3.03 -17.35
N ASP A 172 -0.76 2.61 -18.53
CA ASP A 172 -0.03 1.38 -18.73
C ASP A 172 1.47 1.62 -18.88
N ASN A 173 2.25 1.14 -17.91
CA ASN A 173 3.71 1.22 -17.92
C ASN A 173 4.39 -0.14 -17.61
N ASN A 174 3.64 -1.23 -17.59
CA ASN A 174 4.07 -2.61 -17.30
C ASN A 174 4.60 -2.84 -15.87
N MET A 175 4.37 -1.93 -14.95
CA MET A 175 4.96 -2.02 -13.62
C MET A 175 4.01 -1.56 -12.52
N SER A 176 3.92 -2.38 -11.47
CA SER A 176 3.51 -1.96 -10.13
C SER A 176 4.74 -1.55 -9.31
N ILE A 177 4.97 -2.08 -8.12
CA ILE A 177 6.27 -2.02 -7.42
C ILE A 177 7.28 -2.91 -8.16
N SER A 178 6.83 -4.08 -8.63
CA SER A 178 7.57 -5.02 -9.48
C SER A 178 6.92 -5.09 -10.87
N GLU A 179 7.46 -5.90 -11.79
CA GLU A 179 6.78 -6.22 -13.04
C GLU A 179 5.42 -6.86 -12.77
N ASN A 180 4.43 -6.50 -13.57
CA ASN A 180 3.08 -7.03 -13.40
C ASN A 180 3.01 -8.50 -13.82
N VAL A 181 2.12 -9.25 -13.15
CA VAL A 181 1.93 -10.68 -13.37
C VAL A 181 0.50 -11.00 -13.80
N GLY A 182 0.29 -12.19 -14.35
CA GLY A 182 -1.02 -12.74 -14.67
C GLY A 182 -1.52 -12.44 -16.09
N GLY A 183 -2.71 -12.97 -16.41
CA GLY A 183 -3.28 -12.95 -17.76
C GLY A 183 -3.57 -11.55 -18.30
N ILE A 184 -4.02 -10.64 -17.46
CA ILE A 184 -4.26 -9.23 -17.87
C ILE A 184 -2.95 -8.53 -18.23
N SER A 185 -1.88 -8.73 -17.47
CA SER A 185 -0.58 -8.17 -17.81
C SER A 185 -0.09 -8.69 -19.17
N GLN A 186 -0.28 -9.99 -19.42
CA GLN A 186 0.03 -10.59 -20.72
C GLN A 186 -0.85 -10.02 -21.84
N TYR A 187 -2.14 -9.84 -21.59
CA TYR A 187 -3.06 -9.23 -22.53
C TYR A 187 -2.64 -7.80 -22.88
N LEU A 188 -2.36 -6.96 -21.89
CA LEU A 188 -1.89 -5.59 -22.11
C LEU A 188 -0.51 -5.54 -22.78
N SER A 189 0.39 -6.48 -22.50
CA SER A 189 1.73 -6.52 -23.12
C SER A 189 1.66 -6.73 -24.64
N GLY A 190 0.62 -7.40 -25.14
CA GLY A 190 0.40 -7.56 -26.58
C GLY A 190 0.20 -6.22 -27.34
N PHE A 191 -0.17 -5.15 -26.64
CA PHE A 191 -0.35 -3.81 -27.25
C PHE A 191 0.94 -2.98 -27.33
N ARG A 192 1.99 -3.38 -26.61
CA ARG A 192 3.25 -2.63 -26.49
C ARG A 192 4.28 -2.99 -27.57
N THR A 193 4.06 -4.06 -28.32
CA THR A 193 4.98 -4.43 -29.41
C THR A 193 4.80 -3.49 -30.60
N ALA A 194 5.90 -2.85 -31.04
CA ALA A 194 5.91 -1.76 -32.01
C ALA A 194 5.22 -2.10 -33.35
N ASP A 195 5.23 -3.37 -33.77
CA ASP A 195 4.64 -3.80 -35.04
C ASP A 195 3.11 -3.90 -34.95
N ALA A 196 2.57 -4.48 -33.90
CA ALA A 196 1.13 -4.55 -33.67
C ALA A 196 0.51 -3.14 -33.49
N TYR A 197 1.21 -2.23 -32.82
CA TYR A 197 0.80 -0.83 -32.66
C TYR A 197 0.83 -0.05 -33.97
N ARG A 198 1.87 -0.22 -34.79
CA ARG A 198 2.00 0.49 -36.08
C ARG A 198 0.97 0.02 -37.10
N ASP A 199 0.73 -1.28 -37.19
CA ASP A 199 -0.25 -1.88 -38.09
C ASP A 199 -1.69 -1.53 -37.67
N PHE A 200 -1.97 -1.50 -36.38
CA PHE A 200 -3.25 -1.05 -35.85
C PHE A 200 -3.49 0.44 -36.08
N LYS A 201 -2.50 1.31 -35.79
CA LYS A 201 -2.57 2.76 -36.06
C LYS A 201 -2.90 3.03 -37.54
N ASN A 202 -2.24 2.32 -38.44
CA ASN A 202 -2.48 2.46 -39.88
C ASN A 202 -3.87 1.93 -40.29
N ASN A 203 -4.34 0.85 -39.72
CA ASN A 203 -5.63 0.26 -40.02
C ASN A 203 -6.79 1.08 -39.45
N VAL A 204 -6.67 1.61 -38.22
CA VAL A 204 -7.70 2.48 -37.60
C VAL A 204 -7.77 3.82 -38.31
N MET A 205 -6.63 4.45 -38.60
CA MET A 205 -6.62 5.72 -39.35
C MET A 205 -7.22 5.57 -40.76
N ASN A 206 -6.98 4.46 -41.43
CA ASN A 206 -7.57 4.17 -42.74
C ASN A 206 -9.08 3.83 -42.65
N SER A 207 -9.50 3.19 -41.56
CA SER A 207 -10.93 2.86 -41.36
C SER A 207 -11.76 4.06 -40.94
N LEU A 208 -11.22 4.94 -40.07
CA LEU A 208 -11.89 6.19 -39.65
C LEU A 208 -12.05 7.19 -40.79
N ASN A 209 -11.14 7.18 -41.77
CA ASN A 209 -11.26 8.04 -42.96
C ASN A 209 -12.31 7.57 -44.00
N HIS A 210 -12.91 6.38 -43.81
CA HIS A 210 -13.81 5.75 -44.78
C HIS A 210 -15.22 5.43 -44.23
N ILE A 211 -15.60 5.89 -43.02
CA ILE A 211 -16.92 5.61 -42.43
C ILE A 211 -17.83 6.85 -42.56
N PRO A 212 -18.84 6.81 -43.42
CA PRO A 212 -20.01 7.68 -43.30
C PRO A 212 -20.86 7.17 -42.12
N ILE A 213 -21.32 8.09 -41.30
CA ILE A 213 -22.26 8.01 -40.17
C ILE A 213 -23.34 6.90 -40.31
N TYR A 214 -23.06 5.66 -39.86
CA TYR A 214 -24.08 4.63 -39.64
C TYR A 214 -23.58 3.52 -38.68
N GLY A 215 -23.67 3.77 -37.35
CA GLY A 215 -23.14 2.91 -36.31
C GLY A 215 -23.87 1.60 -36.00
N GLU A 216 -25.16 1.44 -36.34
CA GLU A 216 -25.96 0.27 -35.88
C GLU A 216 -25.87 -0.99 -36.76
N ARG A 217 -25.50 -0.84 -38.04
CA ARG A 217 -25.40 -2.02 -38.93
C ARG A 217 -24.08 -2.77 -38.86
N MET A 218 -23.00 -2.13 -38.40
CA MET A 218 -21.66 -2.75 -38.33
C MET A 218 -21.52 -3.73 -37.17
N VAL A 219 -22.14 -3.44 -36.03
CA VAL A 219 -22.17 -4.36 -34.87
C VAL A 219 -22.87 -5.69 -35.23
N LYS A 220 -23.87 -5.63 -36.09
CA LYS A 220 -24.61 -6.84 -36.52
C LYS A 220 -23.85 -7.68 -37.56
N HIS A 221 -22.94 -7.08 -38.33
CA HIS A 221 -22.17 -7.80 -39.39
C HIS A 221 -20.95 -8.50 -38.81
N ILE A 222 -20.29 -7.93 -37.79
CA ILE A 222 -19.16 -8.56 -37.06
C ILE A 222 -19.63 -9.79 -36.26
N ARG A 223 -20.87 -9.79 -35.78
CA ARG A 223 -21.47 -10.91 -35.04
C ARG A 223 -21.70 -12.16 -35.91
N ASN A 224 -21.79 -12.04 -37.21
CA ASN A 224 -22.13 -13.16 -38.10
C ASN A 224 -20.95 -13.82 -38.81
N THR A 225 -19.69 -13.33 -38.65
CA THR A 225 -18.51 -13.91 -39.30
C THR A 225 -17.68 -14.71 -38.27
N LYS A 226 -18.33 -15.67 -37.64
CA LYS A 226 -17.80 -16.41 -36.47
C LYS A 226 -16.81 -17.56 -36.78
N SER A 227 -16.30 -17.74 -38.00
CA SER A 227 -15.54 -18.96 -38.28
C SER A 227 -14.11 -18.85 -38.81
N SER A 228 -13.57 -17.65 -39.07
CA SER A 228 -12.24 -17.57 -39.71
C SER A 228 -11.24 -16.57 -39.13
N ILE A 229 -11.59 -15.80 -38.07
CA ILE A 229 -10.68 -14.79 -37.49
C ILE A 229 -10.45 -15.07 -35.98
N LYS A 230 -10.17 -16.31 -35.64
CA LYS A 230 -9.85 -16.71 -34.26
C LYS A 230 -8.41 -16.38 -33.82
N GLN A 231 -7.64 -15.63 -34.60
CA GLN A 231 -6.22 -15.36 -34.32
C GLN A 231 -5.80 -13.87 -34.43
N LEU A 232 -6.71 -12.95 -34.69
CA LEU A 232 -6.40 -11.52 -34.58
C LEU A 232 -6.89 -11.02 -33.22
N PHE A 233 -5.97 -10.92 -32.26
CA PHE A 233 -6.17 -10.19 -31.01
C PHE A 233 -6.46 -8.73 -31.38
N ILE A 234 -7.74 -8.34 -31.35
CA ILE A 234 -8.13 -6.94 -31.49
C ILE A 234 -7.92 -6.27 -30.13
N PRO A 235 -7.07 -5.25 -30.03
CA PRO A 235 -6.90 -4.46 -28.82
C PRO A 235 -8.25 -3.96 -28.30
N GLY A 236 -8.48 -4.08 -26.98
CA GLY A 236 -9.70 -3.55 -26.35
C GLY A 236 -10.91 -4.48 -26.33
N MET A 237 -10.92 -5.58 -27.07
CA MET A 237 -12.08 -6.47 -27.16
C MET A 237 -12.61 -6.95 -25.79
N PHE A 238 -11.74 -7.16 -24.81
CA PHE A 238 -12.13 -7.49 -23.46
C PHE A 238 -13.03 -6.41 -22.82
N PHE A 239 -12.66 -5.15 -22.95
CA PHE A 239 -13.43 -4.03 -22.39
C PHE A 239 -14.71 -3.77 -23.19
N GLU A 240 -14.66 -3.89 -24.51
CA GLU A 240 -15.82 -3.72 -25.37
C GLU A 240 -16.88 -4.80 -25.17
N GLU A 241 -16.48 -6.04 -24.93
CA GLU A 241 -17.40 -7.11 -24.57
C GLU A 241 -18.06 -6.90 -23.19
N MET A 242 -17.41 -6.14 -22.30
CA MET A 242 -18.00 -5.67 -21.06
C MET A 242 -18.88 -4.42 -21.22
N GLY A 243 -19.05 -3.89 -22.43
CA GLY A 243 -19.86 -2.69 -22.68
C GLY A 243 -19.13 -1.37 -22.43
N ILE A 244 -17.81 -1.39 -22.34
CA ILE A 244 -16.95 -0.22 -22.15
C ILE A 244 -16.28 0.11 -23.47
N ILE A 245 -16.50 1.33 -24.00
CA ILE A 245 -15.86 1.76 -25.25
C ILE A 245 -14.35 1.91 -25.01
N TYR A 246 -13.55 1.32 -25.89
CA TYR A 246 -12.10 1.37 -25.79
C TYR A 246 -11.51 2.38 -26.79
N LEU A 247 -10.70 3.32 -26.28
CA LEU A 247 -9.93 4.29 -27.07
C LEU A 247 -8.44 4.13 -26.79
N GLY A 248 -7.66 3.87 -27.80
CA GLY A 248 -6.21 3.73 -27.66
C GLY A 248 -5.65 2.49 -28.36
N PRO A 249 -4.39 2.08 -28.03
CA PRO A 249 -3.49 2.77 -27.10
C PRO A 249 -2.97 4.11 -27.65
N VAL A 250 -2.76 5.07 -26.73
CA VAL A 250 -2.24 6.42 -27.01
C VAL A 250 -0.86 6.58 -26.44
N ASP A 251 0.04 7.26 -27.14
CA ASP A 251 1.36 7.61 -26.62
C ASP A 251 1.24 8.66 -25.50
N GLY A 252 1.57 8.27 -24.27
CA GLY A 252 1.53 9.13 -23.10
C GLY A 252 2.57 10.26 -23.07
N SER A 253 3.47 10.35 -24.07
CA SER A 253 4.38 11.48 -24.24
C SER A 253 3.81 12.57 -25.16
N ASP A 254 2.73 12.28 -25.92
CA ASP A 254 2.08 13.21 -26.85
C ASP A 254 0.85 13.87 -26.23
N ILE A 255 1.05 15.03 -25.59
CA ILE A 255 -0.02 15.82 -24.97
C ILE A 255 -1.13 16.16 -25.96
N LYS A 256 -0.79 16.48 -27.21
CA LYS A 256 -1.77 16.89 -28.22
C LYS A 256 -2.67 15.73 -28.64
N GLU A 257 -2.09 14.54 -28.84
CA GLU A 257 -2.86 13.34 -29.16
C GLU A 257 -3.75 12.94 -27.97
N MET A 258 -3.22 12.96 -26.76
CA MET A 258 -4.02 12.69 -25.55
C MET A 258 -5.21 13.65 -25.41
N CYS A 259 -5.00 14.95 -25.59
CA CYS A 259 -6.10 15.92 -25.54
C CYS A 259 -7.17 15.63 -26.59
N ARG A 260 -6.79 15.28 -27.82
CA ARG A 260 -7.73 14.89 -28.87
C ARG A 260 -8.58 13.68 -28.44
N VAL A 261 -7.97 12.66 -27.89
CA VAL A 261 -8.67 11.45 -27.44
C VAL A 261 -9.55 11.73 -26.22
N PHE A 262 -9.12 12.57 -25.28
CA PHE A 262 -9.96 12.99 -24.16
C PHE A 262 -11.19 13.79 -24.62
N ASP A 263 -11.05 14.64 -25.63
CA ASP A 263 -12.21 15.36 -26.21
C ASP A 263 -13.17 14.42 -26.94
N GLU A 264 -12.68 13.33 -27.54
CA GLU A 264 -13.53 12.27 -28.08
C GLU A 264 -14.22 11.50 -26.95
N ALA A 265 -13.48 11.13 -25.89
CA ALA A 265 -13.99 10.42 -24.72
C ALA A 265 -15.14 11.18 -24.02
N LYS A 266 -15.06 12.51 -23.92
CA LYS A 266 -16.14 13.35 -23.35
C LYS A 266 -17.46 13.27 -24.11
N ARG A 267 -17.43 12.94 -25.40
CA ARG A 267 -18.62 12.87 -26.26
C ARG A 267 -19.31 11.51 -26.21
N VAL A 268 -18.67 10.53 -25.61
CA VAL A 268 -19.21 9.17 -25.43
C VAL A 268 -20.35 9.21 -24.42
N ASP A 269 -21.52 8.72 -24.79
CA ASP A 269 -22.62 8.49 -23.87
C ASP A 269 -22.50 7.08 -23.29
N GLY A 270 -21.76 6.95 -22.19
CA GLY A 270 -21.46 5.69 -21.52
C GLY A 270 -20.05 5.63 -20.97
N PRO A 271 -19.65 4.49 -20.41
CA PRO A 271 -18.30 4.29 -19.91
C PRO A 271 -17.32 4.14 -21.08
N VAL A 272 -16.18 4.83 -20.96
CA VAL A 272 -15.11 4.80 -21.95
C VAL A 272 -13.76 4.60 -21.27
N LEU A 273 -12.95 3.69 -21.79
CA LEU A 273 -11.59 3.45 -21.33
C LEU A 273 -10.60 4.04 -22.34
N VAL A 274 -9.80 4.99 -21.87
CA VAL A 274 -8.68 5.58 -22.62
C VAL A 274 -7.40 4.89 -22.17
N HIS A 275 -6.78 4.12 -23.06
CA HIS A 275 -5.54 3.38 -22.77
C HIS A 275 -4.34 4.24 -23.16
N VAL A 276 -3.50 4.62 -22.17
CA VAL A 276 -2.34 5.48 -22.35
C VAL A 276 -1.06 4.72 -22.00
N LEU A 277 -0.14 4.62 -22.95
CA LEU A 277 1.17 4.00 -22.75
C LEU A 277 2.15 5.02 -22.20
N THR A 278 2.70 4.76 -21.02
CA THR A 278 3.67 5.64 -20.36
C THR A 278 4.96 4.90 -20.03
N LYS A 279 5.98 5.65 -19.59
CA LYS A 279 7.27 5.07 -19.17
C LYS A 279 7.61 5.50 -17.75
N LYS A 280 7.60 4.56 -16.82
CA LYS A 280 7.94 4.82 -15.42
C LYS A 280 9.35 5.36 -15.28
N GLY A 281 9.52 6.48 -14.56
CA GLY A 281 10.82 7.13 -14.37
C GLY A 281 11.31 7.99 -15.55
N ALA A 282 10.46 8.28 -16.55
CA ALA A 282 10.81 9.00 -17.79
C ALA A 282 11.58 10.30 -17.54
N GLY A 283 12.69 10.48 -18.25
CA GLY A 283 13.54 11.67 -18.20
C GLY A 283 14.56 11.69 -17.06
N TYR A 284 14.65 10.62 -16.24
CA TYR A 284 15.71 10.49 -15.24
C TYR A 284 16.37 9.10 -15.30
N GLY A 285 17.56 9.02 -15.87
CA GLY A 285 18.26 7.76 -16.15
C GLY A 285 18.33 6.76 -14.99
N PRO A 286 18.65 7.16 -13.75
CA PRO A 286 18.62 6.26 -12.61
C PRO A 286 17.23 5.68 -12.31
N ALA A 287 16.14 6.46 -12.46
CA ALA A 287 14.77 6.00 -12.23
C ALA A 287 14.25 5.09 -13.36
N GLU A 288 14.65 5.36 -14.60
CA GLU A 288 14.35 4.46 -15.73
C GLU A 288 15.03 3.10 -15.60
N ARG A 289 16.27 3.07 -15.09
CA ARG A 289 17.06 1.85 -14.92
C ARG A 289 16.61 1.04 -13.70
N TYR A 290 16.17 1.70 -12.63
CA TYR A 290 15.80 1.08 -11.36
C TYR A 290 14.48 1.63 -10.83
N PRO A 291 13.35 1.47 -11.56
CA PRO A 291 12.08 2.09 -11.22
C PRO A 291 11.52 1.64 -9.85
N SER A 292 11.78 0.40 -9.43
CA SER A 292 11.38 -0.10 -8.11
C SER A 292 12.05 0.67 -6.95
N ARG A 293 13.32 1.09 -7.10
CA ARG A 293 14.02 1.91 -6.10
C ARG A 293 13.37 3.28 -5.93
N PHE A 294 12.88 3.85 -7.03
CA PHE A 294 12.27 5.18 -7.07
C PHE A 294 10.74 5.14 -6.97
N HIS A 295 10.16 3.95 -6.73
CA HIS A 295 8.73 3.84 -6.40
C HIS A 295 8.43 4.51 -5.05
N GLY A 296 9.32 4.36 -4.05
CA GLY A 296 9.28 5.06 -2.77
C GLY A 296 10.71 5.41 -2.35
N ALA A 297 11.27 6.46 -2.96
CA ALA A 297 12.67 6.83 -2.76
C ALA A 297 12.90 7.46 -1.39
N GLU A 298 13.99 7.07 -0.72
CA GLU A 298 14.62 7.87 0.35
C GLU A 298 15.36 9.07 -0.29
N PRO A 299 15.73 10.11 0.47
CA PRO A 299 16.58 11.19 -0.03
C PRO A 299 17.83 10.64 -0.74
N PHE A 300 18.14 11.14 -1.94
CA PHE A 300 19.18 10.58 -2.81
C PHE A 300 20.06 11.67 -3.46
N VAL A 301 21.21 11.24 -3.97
CA VAL A 301 22.14 12.06 -4.76
C VAL A 301 21.69 12.03 -6.21
N ILE A 302 21.37 13.19 -6.80
CA ILE A 302 20.76 13.28 -8.14
C ILE A 302 21.63 12.63 -9.21
N GLU A 303 22.95 12.87 -9.20
CA GLU A 303 23.88 12.39 -10.22
C GLU A 303 23.98 10.86 -10.27
N THR A 304 23.83 10.20 -9.13
CA THR A 304 24.04 8.75 -9.01
C THR A 304 22.76 7.97 -8.77
N GLY A 305 21.71 8.62 -8.28
CA GLY A 305 20.48 7.97 -7.82
C GLY A 305 20.65 7.11 -6.57
N LEU A 306 21.77 7.21 -5.87
CA LEU A 306 22.03 6.45 -4.65
C LEU A 306 21.47 7.21 -3.41
N PRO A 307 20.97 6.49 -2.38
CA PRO A 307 20.54 7.12 -1.14
C PRO A 307 21.65 7.97 -0.52
N LYS A 308 21.30 9.15 0.01
CA LYS A 308 22.25 10.03 0.74
C LYS A 308 22.76 9.35 2.01
N ASN A 309 21.89 8.61 2.70
CA ASN A 309 22.24 7.89 3.91
C ASN A 309 22.46 6.40 3.61
N LYS A 310 23.67 5.90 3.89
CA LYS A 310 23.95 4.47 3.79
C LYS A 310 23.37 3.75 5.01
N ARG A 311 22.63 2.69 4.78
CA ARG A 311 22.15 1.81 5.87
C ARG A 311 23.34 1.10 6.51
N THR A 312 23.44 1.18 7.84
CA THR A 312 24.49 0.52 8.64
C THR A 312 23.99 -0.75 9.34
N LYS A 313 22.66 -0.90 9.47
CA LYS A 313 22.01 -2.05 10.13
C LYS A 313 21.04 -2.74 9.16
N ALA A 314 20.84 -4.03 9.34
CA ALA A 314 19.80 -4.78 8.63
C ALA A 314 18.41 -4.33 9.09
N ASN A 315 17.48 -4.26 8.15
CA ASN A 315 16.06 -4.06 8.45
C ASN A 315 15.40 -5.38 8.87
N TYR A 316 14.22 -5.31 9.49
CA TYR A 316 13.42 -6.51 9.76
C TYR A 316 13.11 -7.31 8.49
N THR A 317 12.81 -6.64 7.38
CA THR A 317 12.61 -7.26 6.06
C THR A 317 13.85 -8.03 5.58
N ASP A 318 15.07 -7.54 5.83
CA ASP A 318 16.32 -8.25 5.47
C ASP A 318 16.51 -9.53 6.32
N VAL A 319 16.14 -9.46 7.59
CA VAL A 319 16.15 -10.61 8.52
C VAL A 319 15.14 -11.66 8.05
N PHE A 320 13.89 -11.25 7.81
CA PHE A 320 12.84 -12.10 7.26
C PHE A 320 13.27 -12.78 5.96
N SER A 321 13.81 -12.02 5.00
CA SER A 321 14.34 -12.52 3.73
C SER A 321 15.37 -13.64 3.92
N THR A 322 16.28 -13.45 4.90
CA THR A 322 17.32 -14.43 5.20
C THR A 322 16.75 -15.70 5.84
N VAL A 323 15.77 -15.53 6.74
CA VAL A 323 15.11 -16.64 7.43
C VAL A 323 14.27 -17.46 6.48
N MET A 324 13.49 -16.81 5.61
CA MET A 324 12.67 -17.48 4.60
C MET A 324 13.50 -18.36 3.66
N LYS A 325 14.65 -17.86 3.18
CA LYS A 325 15.57 -18.68 2.38
C LYS A 325 15.97 -19.95 3.14
N LYS A 326 16.40 -19.82 4.41
CA LYS A 326 16.83 -20.96 5.23
C LYS A 326 15.70 -21.96 5.52
N LEU A 327 14.48 -21.46 5.73
CA LEU A 327 13.30 -22.31 5.92
C LEU A 327 12.97 -23.08 4.64
N GLY A 328 13.01 -22.42 3.47
CA GLY A 328 12.82 -23.07 2.17
C GLY A 328 13.88 -24.15 1.84
N GLU A 329 15.14 -23.95 2.29
CA GLU A 329 16.21 -24.95 2.16
C GLU A 329 15.96 -26.20 3.02
N ARG A 330 15.38 -26.02 4.21
CA ARG A 330 15.18 -27.09 5.19
C ARG A 330 13.86 -27.84 5.03
N ASN A 331 12.85 -27.18 4.52
CA ASN A 331 11.51 -27.76 4.39
C ASN A 331 10.92 -27.47 3.00
N PRO A 332 10.80 -28.51 2.15
CA PRO A 332 10.26 -28.37 0.80
C PRO A 332 8.77 -28.00 0.77
N LYS A 333 8.03 -28.17 1.87
CA LYS A 333 6.62 -27.80 1.97
C LYS A 333 6.42 -26.29 2.15
N VAL A 334 7.46 -25.54 2.56
CA VAL A 334 7.37 -24.10 2.71
C VAL A 334 7.29 -23.43 1.35
N VAL A 335 6.22 -22.69 1.13
CA VAL A 335 5.97 -21.88 -0.07
C VAL A 335 5.76 -20.42 0.32
N ALA A 336 6.07 -19.49 -0.58
CA ALA A 336 5.97 -18.06 -0.32
C ALA A 336 4.98 -17.41 -1.28
N ILE A 337 4.11 -16.56 -0.74
CA ILE A 337 3.10 -15.80 -1.48
C ILE A 337 3.30 -14.31 -1.19
N THR A 338 3.10 -13.48 -2.20
CA THR A 338 3.03 -12.03 -2.06
C THR A 338 2.01 -11.43 -3.03
N ALA A 339 1.57 -10.21 -2.75
CA ALA A 339 0.66 -9.46 -3.60
C ALA A 339 1.38 -8.23 -4.20
N ALA A 340 2.13 -8.43 -5.29
CA ALA A 340 2.94 -7.42 -5.99
C ALA A 340 4.05 -6.75 -5.13
N MET A 341 4.45 -7.37 -4.02
CA MET A 341 5.37 -6.79 -3.04
C MET A 341 6.65 -7.63 -2.82
N ALA A 342 7.10 -8.40 -3.81
CA ALA A 342 8.25 -9.31 -3.67
C ALA A 342 9.52 -8.64 -3.16
N ASP A 343 9.83 -7.44 -3.65
CA ASP A 343 10.97 -6.62 -3.18
C ASP A 343 10.71 -6.04 -1.78
N GLY A 344 9.54 -5.45 -1.59
CA GLY A 344 9.16 -4.76 -0.36
C GLY A 344 9.05 -5.66 0.86
N THR A 345 8.64 -6.92 0.70
CA THR A 345 8.55 -7.94 1.75
C THR A 345 9.81 -8.80 1.87
N GLY A 346 10.83 -8.61 0.98
CA GLY A 346 12.09 -9.36 1.02
C GLY A 346 12.02 -10.77 0.44
N LEU A 347 10.94 -11.14 -0.25
CA LEU A 347 10.77 -12.48 -0.84
C LEU A 347 11.57 -12.71 -2.13
N ARG A 348 12.17 -11.67 -2.73
CA ARG A 348 12.97 -11.82 -3.95
C ARG A 348 14.10 -12.84 -3.82
N ARG A 349 14.73 -12.95 -2.62
CA ARG A 349 15.75 -13.97 -2.36
C ARG A 349 15.15 -15.37 -2.35
N PHE A 350 13.96 -15.57 -1.78
CA PHE A 350 13.25 -16.84 -1.82
C PHE A 350 12.90 -17.22 -3.26
N HIS A 351 12.31 -16.31 -4.03
CA HIS A 351 11.99 -16.49 -5.45
C HIS A 351 13.19 -16.97 -6.27
N ARG A 352 14.37 -16.31 -6.12
CA ARG A 352 15.59 -16.70 -6.86
C ARG A 352 16.09 -18.10 -6.54
N ASN A 353 15.86 -18.60 -5.33
CA ASN A 353 16.33 -19.91 -4.91
C ASN A 353 15.27 -21.02 -5.13
N PHE A 354 13.99 -20.66 -5.11
CA PHE A 354 12.86 -21.59 -5.17
C PHE A 354 11.74 -21.04 -6.07
N PRO A 355 11.97 -20.85 -7.37
CA PRO A 355 10.99 -20.22 -8.27
C PRO A 355 9.65 -20.97 -8.30
N ASP A 356 9.65 -22.31 -8.28
CA ASP A 356 8.45 -23.14 -8.32
C ASP A 356 7.65 -23.14 -7.00
N ARG A 357 8.16 -22.50 -5.94
CA ARG A 357 7.53 -22.37 -4.62
C ARG A 357 7.27 -20.93 -4.23
N PHE A 358 7.36 -20.01 -5.20
CA PHE A 358 7.08 -18.60 -5.02
C PHE A 358 5.92 -18.18 -5.93
N PHE A 359 4.96 -17.49 -5.35
CA PHE A 359 3.75 -17.02 -6.03
C PHE A 359 3.55 -15.52 -5.78
N ASP A 360 3.66 -14.72 -6.84
CA ASP A 360 3.18 -13.35 -6.85
C ASP A 360 1.81 -13.34 -7.54
N VAL A 361 0.79 -12.88 -6.85
CA VAL A 361 -0.59 -12.91 -7.35
C VAL A 361 -1.07 -11.58 -7.91
N GLY A 362 -0.19 -10.60 -8.04
CA GLY A 362 -0.56 -9.22 -8.34
C GLY A 362 -1.14 -8.52 -7.11
N ILE A 363 -1.76 -7.35 -7.29
CA ILE A 363 -2.36 -6.61 -6.16
C ILE A 363 -3.72 -7.24 -5.82
N ALA A 364 -3.70 -8.39 -5.13
CA ALA A 364 -4.88 -9.21 -4.88
C ALA A 364 -4.77 -9.96 -3.53
N GLU A 365 -4.79 -9.23 -2.42
CA GLU A 365 -4.58 -9.75 -1.07
C GLU A 365 -5.66 -10.76 -0.65
N ALA A 366 -6.92 -10.51 -1.01
CA ALA A 366 -8.02 -11.43 -0.77
C ALA A 366 -7.78 -12.78 -1.49
N HIS A 367 -7.43 -12.74 -2.78
CA HIS A 367 -7.07 -13.94 -3.54
C HIS A 367 -5.85 -14.64 -2.94
N ALA A 368 -4.79 -13.90 -2.55
CA ALA A 368 -3.60 -14.47 -1.93
C ALA A 368 -3.94 -15.30 -0.68
N THR A 369 -4.86 -14.81 0.14
CA THR A 369 -5.28 -15.48 1.37
C THR A 369 -6.04 -16.77 1.09
N THR A 370 -7.04 -16.75 0.22
CA THR A 370 -7.79 -17.97 -0.16
C THR A 370 -6.89 -18.97 -0.91
N PHE A 371 -5.98 -18.48 -1.75
CA PHE A 371 -4.97 -19.31 -2.41
C PHE A 371 -4.05 -19.98 -1.39
N ALA A 372 -3.60 -19.25 -0.35
CA ALA A 372 -2.83 -19.81 0.76
C ALA A 372 -3.64 -20.90 1.50
N ALA A 373 -4.94 -20.67 1.76
CA ALA A 373 -5.81 -21.67 2.36
C ALA A 373 -5.86 -22.97 1.54
N GLY A 374 -5.99 -22.86 0.22
CA GLY A 374 -5.95 -24.02 -0.70
C GLY A 374 -4.62 -24.79 -0.63
N LEU A 375 -3.49 -24.09 -0.61
CA LEU A 375 -2.17 -24.70 -0.48
C LEU A 375 -1.99 -25.40 0.88
N ALA A 376 -2.46 -24.77 1.97
CA ALA A 376 -2.44 -25.37 3.31
C ALA A 376 -3.30 -26.64 3.37
N LYS A 377 -4.49 -26.59 2.77
CA LYS A 377 -5.38 -27.76 2.68
C LYS A 377 -4.75 -28.94 1.93
N ALA A 378 -3.87 -28.65 0.97
CA ALA A 378 -3.09 -29.65 0.25
C ALA A 378 -1.81 -30.12 0.99
N GLY A 379 -1.57 -29.66 2.22
CA GLY A 379 -0.45 -30.08 3.08
C GLY A 379 0.85 -29.31 2.86
N LEU A 380 0.81 -28.16 2.18
CA LEU A 380 1.92 -27.20 2.11
C LEU A 380 1.89 -26.25 3.31
N ILE A 381 2.96 -25.47 3.49
CA ILE A 381 3.11 -24.46 4.52
C ILE A 381 3.26 -23.10 3.84
N PRO A 382 2.14 -22.43 3.50
CA PRO A 382 2.18 -21.14 2.85
C PRO A 382 2.54 -20.01 3.83
N VAL A 383 3.50 -19.20 3.42
CA VAL A 383 3.87 -17.94 4.09
C VAL A 383 3.41 -16.80 3.18
N PHE A 384 2.34 -16.12 3.55
CA PHE A 384 1.87 -14.93 2.86
C PHE A 384 2.52 -13.69 3.48
N ALA A 385 3.44 -13.07 2.74
CA ALA A 385 4.12 -11.85 3.16
C ALA A 385 3.44 -10.62 2.55
N VAL A 386 2.98 -9.73 3.40
CA VAL A 386 2.12 -8.59 3.06
C VAL A 386 2.34 -7.43 4.02
N TYR A 387 2.07 -6.19 3.59
CA TYR A 387 2.08 -5.05 4.50
C TYR A 387 0.82 -5.03 5.38
N SER A 388 1.00 -4.60 6.64
CA SER A 388 -0.09 -4.58 7.63
C SER A 388 -1.33 -3.85 7.12
N SER A 389 -1.20 -2.64 6.58
CA SER A 389 -2.32 -1.86 6.06
C SER A 389 -3.01 -2.50 4.85
N PHE A 390 -2.31 -3.30 4.05
CA PHE A 390 -2.90 -3.97 2.88
C PHE A 390 -3.58 -5.30 3.24
N LEU A 391 -3.14 -5.97 4.30
CA LEU A 391 -3.76 -7.22 4.77
C LEU A 391 -5.23 -7.02 5.20
N GLN A 392 -5.62 -5.81 5.62
CA GLN A 392 -7.02 -5.53 5.99
C GLN A 392 -8.03 -5.81 4.85
N ARG A 393 -7.59 -5.82 3.56
CA ARG A 393 -8.43 -6.24 2.42
C ARG A 393 -8.79 -7.72 2.42
N ALA A 394 -8.09 -8.54 3.18
CA ALA A 394 -8.29 -9.97 3.25
C ALA A 394 -8.95 -10.44 4.56
N PHE A 395 -9.54 -9.52 5.33
CA PHE A 395 -10.15 -9.83 6.63
C PHE A 395 -11.17 -10.96 6.55
N ASP A 396 -12.10 -10.90 5.60
CA ASP A 396 -13.10 -11.95 5.39
C ASP A 396 -12.46 -13.31 5.06
N GLN A 397 -11.47 -13.33 4.15
CA GLN A 397 -10.80 -14.56 3.74
C GLN A 397 -9.93 -15.16 4.86
N ILE A 398 -9.34 -14.31 5.72
CA ILE A 398 -8.63 -14.78 6.92
C ILE A 398 -9.61 -15.48 7.86
N LEU A 399 -10.73 -14.82 8.15
CA LEU A 399 -11.76 -15.35 9.04
C LEU A 399 -12.40 -16.63 8.47
N HIS A 400 -12.94 -16.53 7.26
CA HIS A 400 -13.77 -17.57 6.65
C HIS A 400 -12.97 -18.72 6.06
N ASP A 401 -11.98 -18.41 5.19
CA ASP A 401 -11.31 -19.44 4.42
C ASP A 401 -10.16 -20.11 5.18
N VAL A 402 -9.53 -19.37 6.12
CA VAL A 402 -8.38 -19.87 6.88
C VAL A 402 -8.77 -20.30 8.29
N CYS A 403 -9.32 -19.39 9.11
CA CYS A 403 -9.46 -19.61 10.56
C CYS A 403 -10.63 -20.53 10.92
N ILE A 404 -11.78 -20.49 10.23
CA ILE A 404 -12.89 -21.45 10.46
C ILE A 404 -12.39 -22.90 10.26
N GLN A 405 -11.52 -23.12 9.28
CA GLN A 405 -10.98 -24.44 8.97
C GLN A 405 -9.69 -24.76 9.77
N ASN A 406 -9.23 -23.84 10.62
CA ASN A 406 -7.96 -23.94 11.36
C ASN A 406 -6.76 -24.33 10.48
N LEU A 407 -6.63 -23.72 9.29
CA LEU A 407 -5.58 -24.06 8.33
C LEU A 407 -4.24 -23.42 8.71
N HIS A 408 -3.17 -24.18 8.54
CA HIS A 408 -1.81 -23.70 8.78
C HIS A 408 -1.35 -22.72 7.71
N VAL A 409 -1.76 -21.47 7.83
CA VAL A 409 -1.32 -20.33 7.02
C VAL A 409 -0.52 -19.38 7.89
N ILE A 410 0.66 -18.98 7.44
CA ILE A 410 1.53 -18.03 8.13
C ILE A 410 1.39 -16.67 7.46
N PHE A 411 0.85 -15.68 8.18
CA PHE A 411 0.79 -14.28 7.74
C PHE A 411 2.02 -13.54 8.24
N ALA A 412 2.98 -13.27 7.36
CA ALA A 412 4.16 -12.47 7.66
C ALA A 412 3.85 -11.00 7.40
N ILE A 413 3.47 -10.28 8.44
CA ILE A 413 2.93 -8.91 8.38
C ILE A 413 4.08 -7.91 8.56
N ASP A 414 4.57 -7.40 7.44
CA ASP A 414 5.60 -6.34 7.41
C ASP A 414 4.95 -4.95 7.57
N ARG A 415 5.68 -3.97 8.04
CA ARG A 415 5.20 -2.59 8.29
C ARG A 415 4.06 -2.53 9.33
N ALA A 416 4.10 -3.36 10.34
CA ALA A 416 3.20 -3.25 11.48
C ALA A 416 3.58 -2.07 12.37
N GLY A 417 2.60 -1.38 12.93
CA GLY A 417 2.78 -0.16 13.71
C GLY A 417 2.94 1.10 12.83
N LEU A 418 3.60 2.11 13.36
CA LEU A 418 3.84 3.37 12.66
C LEU A 418 4.88 3.19 11.55
N VAL A 419 4.52 3.53 10.32
CA VAL A 419 5.40 3.45 9.15
C VAL A 419 5.89 4.80 8.65
N GLY A 420 5.24 5.88 9.08
CA GLY A 420 5.73 7.25 8.94
C GLY A 420 5.24 7.98 7.70
N SER A 421 6.11 8.14 6.73
CA SER A 421 5.98 9.15 5.66
C SER A 421 4.78 9.00 4.72
N ASP A 422 4.14 7.84 4.65
CA ASP A 422 2.97 7.62 3.78
C ASP A 422 1.62 7.82 4.51
N GLY A 423 1.66 8.08 5.82
CA GLY A 423 0.54 8.58 6.61
C GLY A 423 -0.63 7.62 6.78
N GLU A 424 -1.79 8.22 6.94
CA GLU A 424 -3.06 7.60 7.33
C GLU A 424 -3.39 6.31 6.57
N THR A 425 -3.09 6.29 5.27
CA THR A 425 -3.42 5.16 4.39
C THR A 425 -2.46 3.97 4.51
N HIS A 426 -1.29 4.17 5.14
CA HIS A 426 -0.23 3.16 5.19
C HIS A 426 0.21 2.79 6.60
N GLN A 427 -0.25 3.50 7.65
CA GLN A 427 0.04 3.12 9.04
C GLN A 427 -0.50 1.72 9.33
N GLY A 428 0.35 0.83 9.84
CA GLY A 428 0.00 -0.56 10.18
C GLY A 428 -0.47 -0.69 11.63
N ILE A 429 -1.46 0.10 12.03
CA ILE A 429 -1.86 0.28 13.43
C ILE A 429 -3.18 -0.41 13.80
N PHE A 430 -3.77 -1.18 12.89
CA PHE A 430 -5.08 -1.82 13.10
C PHE A 430 -5.01 -3.35 13.10
N ASP A 431 -3.88 -3.95 12.76
CA ASP A 431 -3.76 -5.39 12.51
C ASP A 431 -4.01 -6.24 13.76
N ILE A 432 -3.56 -5.83 14.94
CA ILE A 432 -3.89 -6.55 16.18
C ILE A 432 -5.41 -6.50 16.39
N SER A 433 -6.03 -5.32 16.29
CA SER A 433 -7.44 -5.12 16.54
C SER A 433 -8.34 -5.99 15.66
N TYR A 434 -8.14 -5.99 14.33
CA TYR A 434 -8.99 -6.78 13.46
C TYR A 434 -8.66 -8.27 13.42
N LEU A 435 -7.43 -8.68 13.75
CA LEU A 435 -7.05 -10.09 13.81
C LEU A 435 -7.44 -10.74 15.16
N SER A 436 -7.40 -9.99 16.26
CA SER A 436 -7.69 -10.54 17.60
C SER A 436 -9.13 -10.97 17.81
N VAL A 437 -10.08 -10.44 17.02
CA VAL A 437 -11.48 -10.86 17.06
C VAL A 437 -11.74 -12.17 16.33
N ILE A 438 -10.75 -12.70 15.59
CA ILE A 438 -10.91 -13.92 14.79
C ILE A 438 -10.54 -15.15 15.65
N PRO A 439 -11.49 -16.08 15.89
CA PRO A 439 -11.17 -17.32 16.59
C PRO A 439 -10.07 -18.14 15.90
N ASN A 440 -9.28 -18.87 16.65
CA ASN A 440 -8.16 -19.69 16.21
C ASN A 440 -6.92 -18.90 15.71
N MET A 441 -7.01 -17.58 15.50
CA MET A 441 -5.87 -16.79 15.07
C MET A 441 -4.86 -16.61 16.19
N THR A 442 -3.61 -16.97 15.93
CA THR A 442 -2.46 -16.67 16.82
C THR A 442 -1.70 -15.45 16.30
N ILE A 443 -1.42 -14.47 17.15
CA ILE A 443 -0.74 -13.22 16.78
C ILE A 443 0.53 -13.05 17.59
N MET A 444 1.68 -12.96 16.92
CA MET A 444 3.01 -12.78 17.53
C MET A 444 3.67 -11.49 17.06
N ALA A 445 4.52 -10.91 17.93
CA ALA A 445 5.34 -9.75 17.61
C ALA A 445 6.74 -9.87 18.22
N PRO A 446 7.84 -9.91 17.42
CA PRO A 446 9.19 -10.09 17.91
C PRO A 446 9.75 -8.79 18.49
N LYS A 447 10.45 -8.89 19.64
CA LYS A 447 11.15 -7.76 20.26
C LYS A 447 12.40 -7.32 19.48
N ASN A 448 13.04 -8.23 18.75
CA ASN A 448 14.30 -7.98 18.06
C ASN A 448 14.51 -8.92 16.86
N LYS A 449 15.63 -8.73 16.14
CA LYS A 449 15.96 -9.50 14.93
C LYS A 449 16.14 -11.01 15.15
N TRP A 450 16.59 -11.42 16.33
CA TRP A 450 16.79 -12.86 16.63
C TRP A 450 15.46 -13.53 16.95
N GLU A 451 14.62 -12.87 17.72
CA GLU A 451 13.28 -13.37 18.03
C GLU A 451 12.40 -13.48 16.79
N LEU A 452 12.52 -12.55 15.80
CA LEU A 452 11.88 -12.70 14.50
C LEU A 452 12.27 -14.03 13.83
N SER A 453 13.56 -14.39 13.86
CA SER A 453 14.03 -15.66 13.29
C SER A 453 13.48 -16.87 14.05
N ASP A 454 13.35 -16.78 15.37
CA ASP A 454 12.87 -17.91 16.18
C ASP A 454 11.36 -18.05 16.07
N MET A 455 10.61 -16.95 16.04
CA MET A 455 9.17 -16.94 15.79
C MET A 455 8.79 -17.49 14.41
N MET A 456 9.58 -17.19 13.37
CA MET A 456 9.37 -17.79 12.05
C MET A 456 9.58 -19.31 12.05
N LYS A 457 10.56 -19.82 12.80
CA LYS A 457 10.75 -21.28 12.96
C LYS A 457 9.59 -21.90 13.74
N PHE A 458 9.13 -21.23 14.80
CA PHE A 458 7.96 -21.64 15.57
C PHE A 458 6.72 -21.67 14.67
N ALA A 459 6.48 -20.62 13.87
CA ALA A 459 5.34 -20.54 12.97
C ALA A 459 5.29 -21.69 11.94
N VAL A 460 6.46 -22.10 11.39
CA VAL A 460 6.53 -23.24 10.45
C VAL A 460 6.25 -24.58 11.15
N ALA A 461 6.47 -24.71 12.45
CA ALA A 461 6.19 -25.91 13.23
C ALA A 461 4.80 -25.90 13.91
N TYR A 462 4.12 -24.75 13.91
CA TYR A 462 2.81 -24.57 14.53
C TYR A 462 1.71 -25.21 13.67
N ASP A 463 0.67 -25.73 14.32
CA ASP A 463 -0.49 -26.32 13.63
C ASP A 463 -1.73 -25.42 13.78
N GLY A 464 -1.92 -24.53 12.83
CA GLY A 464 -3.02 -23.55 12.82
C GLY A 464 -2.64 -22.23 12.17
N PRO A 465 -3.60 -21.29 12.06
CA PRO A 465 -3.36 -19.97 11.50
C PRO A 465 -2.54 -19.10 12.45
N ILE A 466 -1.51 -18.45 11.90
CA ILE A 466 -0.60 -17.66 12.72
C ILE A 466 -0.11 -16.41 11.98
N ALA A 467 -0.20 -15.29 12.67
CA ALA A 467 0.27 -13.98 12.20
C ALA A 467 1.53 -13.57 12.96
N LEU A 468 2.55 -13.15 12.24
CA LEU A 468 3.80 -12.61 12.77
C LEU A 468 3.98 -11.19 12.27
N ARG A 469 3.80 -10.20 13.15
CA ARG A 469 3.87 -8.76 12.82
C ARG A 469 5.21 -8.15 13.23
N TYR A 470 5.82 -7.39 12.34
CA TYR A 470 7.10 -6.71 12.59
C TYR A 470 7.16 -5.35 11.88
N PRO A 471 7.90 -4.35 12.46
CA PRO A 471 7.86 -2.98 11.98
C PRO A 471 8.74 -2.77 10.74
N ARG A 472 8.53 -1.64 10.08
CA ARG A 472 9.43 -1.09 9.07
C ARG A 472 10.72 -0.60 9.71
N GLY A 473 11.85 -0.71 9.00
CA GLY A 473 13.12 -0.06 9.35
C GLY A 473 14.12 -0.97 10.05
N ALA A 474 15.09 -0.36 10.71
CA ALA A 474 16.23 -1.05 11.30
C ALA A 474 15.80 -2.03 12.38
N ALA A 475 16.21 -3.28 12.24
CA ALA A 475 15.91 -4.30 13.22
C ALA A 475 16.66 -4.03 14.54
N TYR A 476 15.92 -4.05 15.65
CA TYR A 476 16.52 -3.89 16.97
C TYR A 476 17.51 -5.02 17.26
N ASP A 477 18.70 -4.64 17.70
CA ASP A 477 19.83 -5.54 17.97
C ASP A 477 20.25 -5.58 19.45
N GLY A 478 19.41 -5.06 20.35
CA GLY A 478 19.54 -5.22 21.80
C GLY A 478 18.92 -6.52 22.29
N LEU A 479 19.17 -6.84 23.56
CA LEU A 479 18.62 -8.00 24.29
C LEU A 479 18.97 -9.35 23.63
N LYS A 480 20.14 -9.45 23.02
CA LYS A 480 20.61 -10.68 22.35
C LYS A 480 20.70 -11.87 23.29
N GLU A 481 21.13 -11.62 24.51
CA GLU A 481 21.37 -12.65 25.52
C GLU A 481 20.08 -13.16 26.19
N ILE A 482 18.98 -12.40 26.07
CA ILE A 482 17.65 -12.78 26.54
C ILE A 482 16.92 -13.46 25.41
N ARG A 483 16.95 -14.80 25.40
CA ARG A 483 16.47 -15.60 24.26
C ARG A 483 15.96 -16.97 24.71
N GLN A 484 14.85 -16.96 25.43
CA GLN A 484 14.15 -18.19 25.79
C GLN A 484 13.46 -18.83 24.57
N PRO A 485 13.24 -20.14 24.54
CA PRO A 485 12.45 -20.80 23.51
C PRO A 485 11.08 -20.14 23.35
N ILE A 486 10.56 -20.15 22.11
CA ILE A 486 9.20 -19.66 21.85
C ILE A 486 8.22 -20.77 22.18
N GLU A 487 7.34 -20.51 23.13
CA GLU A 487 6.24 -21.39 23.52
C GLU A 487 4.91 -20.64 23.37
N LEU A 488 3.86 -21.34 22.95
CA LEU A 488 2.54 -20.73 22.72
C LEU A 488 2.02 -20.06 23.99
N ALA A 489 1.58 -18.81 23.87
CA ALA A 489 1.03 -18.01 24.95
C ALA A 489 1.99 -17.82 26.15
N LYS A 490 3.31 -17.91 25.93
CA LYS A 490 4.31 -17.65 26.98
C LYS A 490 5.09 -16.38 26.69
N SER A 491 5.07 -15.50 27.67
CA SER A 491 5.87 -14.28 27.72
C SER A 491 7.32 -14.59 28.15
N GLU A 492 8.20 -13.60 28.10
CA GLU A 492 9.60 -13.73 28.49
C GLU A 492 9.96 -12.62 29.46
N LEU A 493 10.43 -13.00 30.66
CA LEU A 493 10.95 -12.04 31.64
C LEU A 493 12.28 -11.47 31.13
N ILE A 494 12.33 -10.16 30.92
CA ILE A 494 13.56 -9.44 30.56
C ILE A 494 14.30 -8.98 31.80
N ARG A 495 13.55 -8.48 32.79
CA ARG A 495 14.10 -7.91 34.00
C ARG A 495 13.08 -8.05 35.15
N LYS A 496 13.54 -8.37 36.33
CA LYS A 496 12.75 -8.35 37.56
C LYS A 496 12.87 -6.99 38.26
N GLY A 497 11.77 -6.47 38.75
CA GLY A 497 11.62 -5.30 39.60
C GLY A 497 10.51 -5.52 40.62
N SER A 498 10.04 -4.47 41.30
CA SER A 498 9.11 -4.62 42.43
C SER A 498 7.98 -3.60 42.50
N THR A 499 8.05 -2.50 41.77
CA THR A 499 7.06 -1.41 41.90
C THR A 499 5.96 -1.50 40.84
N VAL A 500 6.32 -1.67 39.60
CA VAL A 500 5.43 -1.72 38.43
C VAL A 500 5.86 -2.85 37.51
N ALA A 501 4.90 -3.55 36.90
CA ALA A 501 5.14 -4.50 35.82
C ALA A 501 4.83 -3.85 34.46
N ILE A 502 5.79 -3.91 33.52
CA ILE A 502 5.62 -3.44 32.15
C ILE A 502 5.63 -4.65 31.22
N MET A 503 4.52 -4.90 30.53
CA MET A 503 4.37 -5.96 29.53
C MET A 503 4.30 -5.34 28.14
N ALA A 504 5.42 -5.37 27.42
CA ALA A 504 5.60 -4.72 26.14
C ALA A 504 5.55 -5.72 24.98
N LEU A 505 4.87 -5.36 23.88
CA LEU A 505 4.68 -6.20 22.70
C LEU A 505 5.55 -5.71 21.52
N GLY A 506 6.35 -6.59 20.96
CA GLY A 506 7.07 -6.38 19.71
C GLY A 506 8.01 -5.18 19.73
N SER A 507 7.84 -4.21 18.82
CA SER A 507 8.66 -2.99 18.71
C SER A 507 8.68 -2.15 19.98
N MET A 508 7.60 -2.21 20.79
CA MET A 508 7.51 -1.43 22.03
C MET A 508 8.41 -1.93 23.14
N VAL A 509 8.98 -3.13 23.02
CA VAL A 509 9.99 -3.63 24.01
C VAL A 509 11.21 -2.72 24.04
N LYS A 510 11.68 -2.21 22.89
CA LYS A 510 12.79 -1.24 22.87
C LYS A 510 12.40 0.05 23.61
N THR A 511 11.23 0.58 23.36
CA THR A 511 10.70 1.79 24.04
C THR A 511 10.58 1.54 25.56
N ALA A 512 10.10 0.35 25.95
CA ALA A 512 9.99 -0.04 27.36
C ALA A 512 11.35 -0.15 28.06
N VAL A 513 12.39 -0.68 27.40
CA VAL A 513 13.78 -0.68 27.93
C VAL A 513 14.26 0.73 28.22
N ASP A 514 13.98 1.67 27.32
CA ASP A 514 14.41 3.05 27.52
C ASP A 514 13.57 3.76 28.59
N ALA A 515 12.25 3.49 28.67
CA ALA A 515 11.39 3.98 29.76
C ALA A 515 11.81 3.45 31.14
N VAL A 516 12.18 2.16 31.25
CA VAL A 516 12.68 1.57 32.50
C VAL A 516 13.91 2.30 33.02
N LYS A 517 14.85 2.71 32.15
CA LYS A 517 16.03 3.48 32.58
C LYS A 517 15.64 4.85 33.15
N LEU A 518 14.61 5.50 32.59
CA LEU A 518 14.09 6.77 33.11
C LEU A 518 13.40 6.56 34.47
N LEU A 519 12.63 5.50 34.63
CA LEU A 519 11.98 5.16 35.90
C LEU A 519 13.02 4.85 36.99
N GLU A 520 14.12 4.19 36.64
CA GLU A 520 15.23 3.91 37.59
C GLU A 520 15.90 5.18 38.09
N ALA A 521 16.06 6.18 37.21
CA ALA A 521 16.60 7.48 37.61
C ALA A 521 15.70 8.20 38.64
N GLU A 522 14.42 7.88 38.67
CA GLU A 522 13.42 8.37 39.63
C GLU A 522 13.25 7.40 40.85
N GLY A 523 14.09 6.37 40.95
CA GLY A 523 14.05 5.39 42.04
C GLY A 523 12.94 4.33 41.95
N ILE A 524 12.27 4.23 40.77
CA ILE A 524 11.19 3.27 40.54
C ILE A 524 11.76 1.99 39.93
N SER A 525 11.56 0.86 40.63
CA SER A 525 11.98 -0.47 40.18
C SER A 525 10.91 -1.15 39.35
N ALA A 526 11.14 -1.29 38.05
CA ALA A 526 10.16 -1.87 37.10
C ALA A 526 10.54 -3.31 36.69
N THR A 527 9.58 -4.22 36.75
CA THR A 527 9.64 -5.51 36.05
C THR A 527 9.34 -5.26 34.56
N LEU A 528 10.18 -5.83 33.68
CA LEU A 528 9.98 -5.75 32.23
C LEU A 528 9.76 -7.14 31.64
N ILE A 529 8.64 -7.31 30.95
CA ILE A 529 8.19 -8.55 30.31
C ILE A 529 8.01 -8.30 28.82
N ASN A 530 8.58 -9.15 27.99
CA ASN A 530 8.27 -9.24 26.56
C ASN A 530 7.03 -10.12 26.38
N ALA A 531 5.92 -9.53 25.97
CA ALA A 531 4.65 -10.22 25.82
C ALA A 531 4.68 -11.32 24.74
N ARG A 532 5.47 -11.16 23.67
CA ARG A 532 5.61 -12.07 22.52
C ARG A 532 4.34 -12.30 21.73
N PHE A 533 3.23 -12.60 22.41
CA PHE A 533 1.93 -12.91 21.83
C PHE A 533 0.92 -11.82 22.22
N ALA A 534 0.25 -11.26 21.18
CA ALA A 534 -0.93 -10.43 21.40
C ALA A 534 -2.15 -11.32 21.67
N MET A 535 -2.24 -12.45 20.94
CA MET A 535 -3.32 -13.43 21.08
C MET A 535 -2.78 -14.85 20.75
N PRO A 536 -3.02 -15.85 21.58
CA PRO A 536 -3.37 -15.72 22.98
C PRO A 536 -2.20 -15.16 23.82
N PHE A 537 -2.48 -14.26 24.75
CA PHE A 537 -1.45 -13.72 25.65
C PHE A 537 -1.22 -14.60 26.90
N ASP A 538 -0.13 -14.37 27.62
CA ASP A 538 0.27 -15.16 28.79
C ASP A 538 -0.57 -14.81 30.02
N LYS A 539 -1.68 -15.52 30.18
CA LYS A 539 -2.62 -15.37 31.29
C LYS A 539 -2.02 -15.75 32.64
N GLU A 540 -1.12 -16.74 32.65
CA GLU A 540 -0.51 -17.21 33.90
C GLU A 540 0.48 -16.18 34.45
N ALA A 541 1.33 -15.61 33.58
CA ALA A 541 2.21 -14.53 33.99
C ALA A 541 1.42 -13.35 34.60
N ILE A 542 0.27 -12.98 34.02
CA ILE A 542 -0.57 -11.89 34.55
C ILE A 542 -1.15 -12.24 35.93
N LYS A 543 -1.58 -13.48 36.17
CA LYS A 543 -2.09 -13.93 37.49
C LYS A 543 -1.05 -13.88 38.60
N GLU A 544 0.22 -14.04 38.26
CA GLU A 544 1.32 -14.03 39.23
C GLU A 544 1.76 -12.62 39.64
N LEU A 545 1.48 -11.59 38.81
CA LEU A 545 1.93 -10.21 39.04
C LEU A 545 1.44 -9.59 40.36
N PRO A 546 0.18 -9.81 40.84
CA PRO A 546 -0.30 -9.18 42.07
C PRO A 546 0.48 -9.51 43.31
N ALA A 547 1.28 -10.59 43.31
CA ALA A 547 2.13 -10.95 44.42
C ALA A 547 3.24 -9.91 44.71
N GLU A 548 3.67 -9.18 43.69
CA GLU A 548 4.79 -8.23 43.79
C GLU A 548 4.45 -6.83 43.19
N HIS A 549 3.32 -6.68 42.48
CA HIS A 549 2.97 -5.45 41.75
C HIS A 549 1.51 -5.07 41.94
N SER A 550 1.21 -3.77 41.99
CA SER A 550 -0.15 -3.21 41.99
C SER A 550 -0.55 -2.63 40.65
N LEU A 551 0.41 -2.25 39.81
CA LEU A 551 0.21 -1.66 38.49
C LEU A 551 0.84 -2.53 37.40
N LEU A 552 0.05 -2.87 36.39
CA LEU A 552 0.48 -3.46 35.13
C LEU A 552 0.38 -2.41 34.01
N VAL A 553 1.47 -2.18 33.29
CA VAL A 553 1.50 -1.33 32.10
C VAL A 553 1.60 -2.22 30.88
N THR A 554 0.61 -2.16 29.98
CA THR A 554 0.70 -2.82 28.67
C THR A 554 1.20 -1.83 27.63
N MET A 555 2.07 -2.26 26.71
CA MET A 555 2.62 -1.39 25.66
C MET A 555 2.51 -2.05 24.29
N GLU A 556 1.84 -1.38 23.36
CA GLU A 556 1.66 -1.84 21.98
C GLU A 556 1.72 -0.69 20.97
N GLU A 557 2.07 -0.99 19.73
CA GLU A 557 2.04 -0.05 18.60
C GLU A 557 0.86 -0.42 17.68
N ASN A 558 -0.35 -0.27 18.26
CA ASN A 558 -1.66 -0.51 17.67
C ASN A 558 -2.64 0.49 18.28
N VAL A 559 -3.78 0.75 17.64
CA VAL A 559 -4.86 1.53 18.26
C VAL A 559 -5.37 0.84 19.53
N GLN A 560 -5.93 1.61 20.46
CA GLN A 560 -6.36 1.09 21.75
C GLN A 560 -7.50 0.09 21.60
N SER A 561 -8.52 0.43 20.83
CA SER A 561 -9.72 -0.40 20.63
C SER A 561 -9.39 -1.74 19.95
N GLY A 562 -9.75 -2.84 20.60
CA GLY A 562 -9.43 -4.20 20.17
C GLY A 562 -7.94 -4.57 20.26
N GLY A 563 -7.12 -3.72 20.89
CA GLY A 563 -5.69 -3.93 21.06
C GLY A 563 -5.34 -4.92 22.18
N PHE A 564 -4.05 -5.22 22.29
CA PHE A 564 -3.51 -6.12 23.31
C PHE A 564 -3.81 -5.64 24.72
N GLY A 565 -3.63 -4.34 25.00
CA GLY A 565 -3.86 -3.74 26.31
C GLY A 565 -5.33 -3.79 26.74
N GLU A 566 -6.27 -3.63 25.81
CA GLU A 566 -7.70 -3.75 26.10
C GLU A 566 -8.07 -5.19 26.49
N HIS A 567 -7.59 -6.19 25.75
CA HIS A 567 -7.82 -7.60 26.05
C HIS A 567 -7.22 -8.01 27.41
N VAL A 568 -6.02 -7.50 27.75
CA VAL A 568 -5.42 -7.72 29.08
C VAL A 568 -6.26 -7.05 30.17
N THR A 569 -6.71 -5.82 29.94
CA THR A 569 -7.55 -5.08 30.91
C THR A 569 -8.86 -5.81 31.16
N GLU A 570 -9.54 -6.27 30.11
CA GLU A 570 -10.76 -7.07 30.22
C GLU A 570 -10.50 -8.37 31.02
N TYR A 571 -9.42 -9.07 30.71
CA TYR A 571 -9.06 -10.30 31.39
C TYR A 571 -8.82 -10.06 32.90
N VAL A 572 -8.06 -9.02 33.26
CA VAL A 572 -7.77 -8.66 34.65
C VAL A 572 -9.08 -8.38 35.41
N LYS A 573 -9.97 -7.56 34.84
CA LYS A 573 -11.25 -7.20 35.44
C LYS A 573 -12.19 -8.40 35.57
N THR A 574 -12.36 -9.17 34.51
CA THR A 574 -13.29 -10.33 34.49
C THR A 574 -12.86 -11.42 35.46
N ASN A 575 -11.57 -11.59 35.72
CA ASN A 575 -11.08 -12.61 36.65
C ASN A 575 -10.81 -12.07 38.06
N GLY A 576 -11.16 -10.82 38.37
CA GLY A 576 -10.99 -10.23 39.70
C GLY A 576 -9.52 -10.15 40.15
N ILE A 577 -8.58 -10.00 39.22
CA ILE A 577 -7.15 -9.89 39.51
C ILE A 577 -6.89 -8.52 40.11
N ALA A 578 -6.21 -8.46 41.27
CA ALA A 578 -5.94 -7.24 42.02
C ALA A 578 -4.78 -6.43 41.39
N LEU A 579 -4.97 -5.95 40.16
CA LEU A 579 -4.02 -5.12 39.40
C LEU A 579 -4.76 -3.94 38.78
N GLU A 580 -4.19 -2.75 38.90
CA GLU A 580 -4.52 -1.65 38.01
C GLU A 580 -3.81 -1.84 36.66
N VAL A 581 -4.47 -1.47 35.56
CA VAL A 581 -3.91 -1.60 34.21
C VAL A 581 -3.83 -0.23 33.55
N LEU A 582 -2.61 0.19 33.23
CA LEU A 582 -2.34 1.35 32.39
C LEU A 582 -2.04 0.89 30.96
N THR A 583 -2.92 1.20 30.02
CA THR A 583 -2.71 0.88 28.60
C THR A 583 -1.93 2.01 27.91
N VAL A 584 -0.80 1.65 27.30
CA VAL A 584 -0.01 2.48 26.39
C VAL A 584 -0.20 1.93 24.98
N ALA A 585 -1.11 2.56 24.25
CA ALA A 585 -1.48 2.25 22.87
C ALA A 585 -1.62 3.55 22.08
N LEU A 586 -1.75 3.44 20.77
CA LEU A 586 -2.09 4.58 19.92
C LEU A 586 -3.56 4.97 20.12
N PRO A 587 -3.91 6.26 20.02
CA PRO A 587 -5.31 6.68 20.10
C PRO A 587 -6.11 6.13 18.92
N ASP A 588 -7.44 6.03 19.10
CA ASP A 588 -8.38 5.57 18.07
C ASP A 588 -8.60 6.68 17.01
N CYS A 589 -7.56 6.99 16.27
CA CYS A 589 -7.60 8.00 15.22
C CYS A 589 -6.72 7.60 14.03
N TYR A 590 -6.93 8.28 12.90
CA TYR A 590 -5.99 8.19 11.76
C TYR A 590 -4.74 9.01 12.07
N VAL A 591 -3.58 8.37 11.94
CA VAL A 591 -2.28 9.01 12.22
C VAL A 591 -1.69 9.57 10.94
N GLU A 592 -1.43 10.87 10.92
CA GLU A 592 -0.85 11.57 9.79
C GLU A 592 0.54 11.05 9.38
N HIS A 593 1.02 11.56 8.24
CA HIS A 593 2.37 11.28 7.76
C HIS A 593 3.43 12.06 8.57
N GLY A 594 4.61 11.47 8.71
CA GLY A 594 5.72 12.11 9.41
C GLY A 594 6.87 11.14 9.73
N ASN A 595 7.89 11.64 10.40
CA ASN A 595 8.93 10.79 10.96
C ASN A 595 8.38 9.99 12.14
N VAL A 596 8.67 8.68 12.22
CA VAL A 596 8.13 7.79 13.26
C VAL A 596 8.46 8.25 14.68
N GLU A 597 9.68 8.77 14.92
CA GLU A 597 10.06 9.26 16.26
C GLU A 597 9.29 10.54 16.64
N VAL A 598 8.99 11.40 15.66
CA VAL A 598 8.12 12.57 15.87
C VAL A 598 6.70 12.12 16.19
N LEU A 599 6.15 11.19 15.39
CA LEU A 599 4.80 10.66 15.60
C LEU A 599 4.66 9.99 16.98
N LYS A 600 5.67 9.24 17.44
CA LYS A 600 5.65 8.63 18.77
C LYS A 600 5.57 9.67 19.90
N LYS A 601 6.27 10.80 19.76
CA LYS A 601 6.21 11.91 20.73
C LYS A 601 4.85 12.58 20.73
N GLU A 602 4.32 12.91 19.56
CA GLU A 602 3.00 13.55 19.41
C GLU A 602 1.87 12.66 19.95
N LEU A 603 2.02 11.32 19.79
CA LEU A 603 1.05 10.33 20.27
C LEU A 603 1.32 9.86 21.70
N HIS A 604 2.33 10.41 22.38
CA HIS A 604 2.71 10.10 23.77
C HIS A 604 2.99 8.61 24.03
N VAL A 605 3.60 7.93 23.06
CA VAL A 605 4.03 6.53 23.17
C VAL A 605 5.56 6.35 23.09
N ASP A 606 6.31 7.46 23.13
CA ASP A 606 7.76 7.46 23.31
C ASP A 606 8.17 7.17 24.77
N ALA A 607 9.44 6.87 25.00
CA ALA A 607 9.93 6.44 26.32
C ALA A 607 9.73 7.50 27.43
N GLU A 608 9.93 8.79 27.13
CA GLU A 608 9.76 9.88 28.09
C GLU A 608 8.29 10.05 28.49
N SER A 609 7.39 10.06 27.50
CA SER A 609 5.95 10.15 27.73
C SER A 609 5.42 8.96 28.52
N VAL A 610 5.88 7.75 28.19
CA VAL A 610 5.52 6.52 28.90
C VAL A 610 5.99 6.56 30.36
N ALA A 611 7.25 6.95 30.62
CA ALA A 611 7.77 7.06 31.98
C ALA A 611 6.94 8.06 32.82
N LYS A 612 6.62 9.24 32.27
CA LYS A 612 5.77 10.24 32.93
C LYS A 612 4.37 9.70 33.26
N ARG A 613 3.73 8.97 32.32
CA ARG A 613 2.42 8.35 32.55
C ARG A 613 2.47 7.30 33.66
N ILE A 614 3.52 6.51 33.71
CA ILE A 614 3.73 5.50 34.78
C ILE A 614 3.91 6.19 36.13
N ILE A 615 4.76 7.22 36.23
CA ILE A 615 4.98 7.97 37.47
C ILE A 615 3.67 8.60 37.97
N ALA A 616 2.85 9.12 37.06
CA ALA A 616 1.55 9.72 37.42
C ALA A 616 0.49 8.69 37.86
N ALA A 617 0.65 7.42 37.51
CA ALA A 617 -0.24 6.33 37.89
C ALA A 617 0.18 5.58 39.16
N LEU A 618 1.40 5.78 39.65
CA LEU A 618 1.93 5.26 40.93
C LEU A 618 1.61 6.18 42.08
#